data_ac886cb279e2f9223c80cd1fe61ac80d
#
_entry.id   ac886cb279e2f9223c80cd1fe61ac80d
#
_cell.length_a   1.000
_cell.length_b   1.000
_cell.length_c   1.000
_cell.angle_alpha   90.00
_cell.angle_beta   90.00
_cell.angle_gamma   90.00
#
_symmetry.space_group_name_H-M   'P 1'
#
loop_
_entity.id
_entity.type
_entity.pdbx_description
1 polymer ?
#
loop_
_entity_poly.entity_id
_entity_poly.type
_entity_poly.pdbx_seq_one_letter_code
_entity_poly.pdbx_strand_id
1 'polypeptide(L)'
;MVPISQKIYALDDIWQMDFEKYPLASHYNEYPFLVFENLVSKDECKRALNSLSSCDYKAKLVGSGLDESIRKTIIHTPTKEIKEVFEKAFFKVKEKVEKFYGVSFLKGTELQVLEYKEGGFYKCHADNASEIVKDGKLVGYKVVKPERKLTTLMFLNDDYEGGEVEFCHLRYANGDRVIHKPKAGEMIVFPSHGLFAHEVKPVYGNNRFAVVKWWDVI
;
A
#
# COMPACT_ATOMS: atom_id res chain seq x y z
N MET A 1 -14.93 -11.17 15.62
CA MET A 1 -13.63 -10.57 15.22
C MET A 1 -12.51 -11.20 16.02
N VAL A 2 -11.42 -11.56 15.36
CA VAL A 2 -10.25 -12.22 15.96
C VAL A 2 -9.12 -11.20 16.11
N PRO A 3 -8.52 -11.03 17.31
CA PRO A 3 -7.45 -10.06 17.50
C PRO A 3 -6.19 -10.48 16.74
N ILE A 4 -5.58 -9.57 15.99
CA ILE A 4 -4.26 -9.73 15.36
C ILE A 4 -3.20 -8.86 16.04
N SER A 5 -3.64 -7.89 16.82
CA SER A 5 -2.83 -7.05 17.70
C SER A 5 -3.70 -6.51 18.84
N GLN A 6 -3.16 -5.67 19.70
CA GLN A 6 -3.95 -5.09 20.80
C GLN A 6 -5.09 -4.18 20.31
N LYS A 7 -4.91 -3.50 19.18
CA LYS A 7 -5.87 -2.50 18.65
C LYS A 7 -6.60 -2.95 17.40
N ILE A 8 -6.07 -3.94 16.67
CA ILE A 8 -6.58 -4.37 15.38
C ILE A 8 -7.07 -5.82 15.44
N TYR A 9 -8.23 -6.01 14.86
CA TYR A 9 -8.94 -7.28 14.76
C TYR A 9 -9.18 -7.60 13.29
N ALA A 10 -9.21 -8.88 12.95
CA ALA A 10 -9.66 -9.34 11.65
C ALA A 10 -11.12 -9.79 11.72
N LEU A 11 -11.84 -9.67 10.61
CA LEU A 11 -13.19 -10.22 10.47
C LEU A 11 -13.18 -11.73 10.62
N ASP A 12 -14.24 -12.32 11.21
CA ASP A 12 -14.28 -13.75 11.54
C ASP A 12 -14.20 -14.63 10.29
N ASP A 13 -14.84 -14.23 9.21
CA ASP A 13 -14.86 -14.95 7.95
C ASP A 13 -13.51 -15.02 7.27
N ILE A 14 -12.61 -14.04 7.50
CA ILE A 14 -11.26 -14.06 6.93
C ILE A 14 -10.41 -15.23 7.45
N TRP A 15 -10.65 -15.71 8.71
CA TRP A 15 -9.94 -16.84 9.29
C TRP A 15 -10.38 -18.20 8.75
N GLN A 16 -11.50 -18.25 8.06
CA GLN A 16 -11.99 -19.43 7.37
C GLN A 16 -11.44 -19.53 5.93
N MET A 17 -10.77 -18.47 5.48
CA MET A 17 -10.18 -18.43 4.15
C MET A 17 -8.84 -19.17 4.10
N ASP A 18 -8.54 -19.72 2.95
CA ASP A 18 -7.25 -20.33 2.68
C ASP A 18 -6.22 -19.23 2.40
N PHE A 19 -5.29 -19.08 3.33
CA PHE A 19 -4.08 -18.28 3.14
C PHE A 19 -2.89 -19.22 3.02
N GLU A 20 -2.17 -19.15 1.93
CA GLU A 20 -0.87 -19.81 1.86
C GLU A 20 0.02 -19.32 3.02
N LYS A 21 0.85 -20.21 3.59
CA LYS A 21 1.70 -19.93 4.76
C LYS A 21 2.47 -18.63 4.58
N TYR A 22 2.42 -17.81 5.61
CA TYR A 22 3.01 -16.49 5.58
C TYR A 22 4.23 -16.41 6.52
N PRO A 23 5.38 -15.92 6.04
CA PRO A 23 6.64 -15.97 6.81
C PRO A 23 6.80 -14.88 7.88
N LEU A 24 5.91 -13.89 7.96
CA LEU A 24 6.04 -12.80 8.91
C LEU A 24 5.47 -13.17 10.28
N ALA A 25 6.13 -12.67 11.34
CA ALA A 25 5.72 -12.90 12.72
C ALA A 25 4.25 -12.48 12.95
N SER A 26 3.51 -13.29 13.70
CA SER A 26 2.08 -13.13 13.94
C SER A 26 1.73 -12.31 15.18
N HIS A 27 2.72 -11.88 15.96
CA HIS A 27 2.48 -11.14 17.21
C HIS A 27 2.92 -9.70 17.08
N TYR A 28 1.93 -8.84 16.88
CA TYR A 28 2.11 -7.40 16.84
C TYR A 28 1.61 -6.77 18.15
N ASN A 29 2.33 -5.78 18.67
CA ASN A 29 1.89 -5.05 19.86
C ASN A 29 0.62 -4.25 19.55
N GLU A 30 0.72 -2.96 19.25
CA GLU A 30 -0.46 -2.12 19.06
C GLU A 30 -1.09 -2.28 17.67
N TYR A 31 -0.30 -2.11 16.60
CA TYR A 31 -0.73 -2.18 15.20
C TYR A 31 0.09 -3.21 14.44
N PRO A 32 -0.51 -3.94 13.49
CA PRO A 32 0.19 -4.92 12.66
C PRO A 32 0.85 -4.29 11.42
N PHE A 33 0.88 -2.97 11.32
CA PHE A 33 1.50 -2.18 10.28
C PHE A 33 2.17 -0.93 10.88
N LEU A 34 3.06 -0.31 10.13
CA LEU A 34 3.82 0.85 10.58
C LEU A 34 3.42 2.09 9.78
N VAL A 35 3.31 3.22 10.46
CA VAL A 35 3.11 4.54 9.86
C VAL A 35 4.24 5.44 10.33
N PHE A 36 4.95 6.04 9.38
CA PHE A 36 6.06 6.95 9.62
C PHE A 36 5.73 8.32 9.04
N GLU A 37 5.45 9.27 9.89
CA GLU A 37 5.14 10.64 9.49
C GLU A 37 6.41 11.48 9.30
N ASN A 38 6.31 12.52 8.48
CA ASN A 38 7.34 13.56 8.30
C ASN A 38 8.73 13.03 7.92
N LEU A 39 8.81 11.96 7.12
CA LEU A 39 10.08 11.41 6.66
C LEU A 39 10.83 12.35 5.73
N VAL A 40 10.07 13.08 4.91
CA VAL A 40 10.54 14.16 4.05
C VAL A 40 9.57 15.33 4.15
N SER A 41 10.05 16.53 3.86
CA SER A 41 9.21 17.73 3.92
C SER A 41 8.22 17.81 2.75
N LYS A 42 7.13 18.56 2.93
CA LYS A 42 6.18 18.85 1.84
C LYS A 42 6.86 19.53 0.64
N ASP A 43 7.86 20.36 0.88
CA ASP A 43 8.62 21.01 -0.20
C ASP A 43 9.47 20.01 -1.00
N GLU A 44 10.07 19.02 -0.35
CA GLU A 44 10.78 17.92 -1.05
C GLU A 44 9.81 17.10 -1.89
N CYS A 45 8.64 16.75 -1.34
CA CYS A 45 7.58 16.06 -2.08
C CYS A 45 7.12 16.87 -3.30
N LYS A 46 6.86 18.17 -3.12
CA LYS A 46 6.44 19.07 -4.20
C LYS A 46 7.48 19.18 -5.30
N ARG A 47 8.78 19.31 -4.96
CA ARG A 47 9.86 19.33 -5.95
C ARG A 47 9.93 18.01 -6.73
N ALA A 48 9.78 16.86 -6.03
CA ALA A 48 9.75 15.55 -6.66
C ALA A 48 8.56 15.41 -7.64
N LEU A 49 7.37 15.88 -7.26
CA LEU A 49 6.19 15.88 -8.15
C LEU A 49 6.38 16.80 -9.36
N ASN A 50 6.96 17.96 -9.19
CA ASN A 50 7.22 18.87 -10.30
C ASN A 50 8.18 18.25 -11.35
N SER A 51 9.10 17.38 -10.92
CA SER A 51 9.98 16.65 -11.85
C SER A 51 9.21 15.67 -12.73
N LEU A 52 8.11 15.10 -12.24
CA LEU A 52 7.25 14.21 -13.02
C LEU A 52 6.55 14.93 -14.16
N SER A 53 6.08 16.16 -13.91
CA SER A 53 5.39 16.98 -14.90
C SER A 53 6.30 17.52 -16.01
N SER A 54 7.61 17.62 -15.74
CA SER A 54 8.61 18.11 -16.71
C SER A 54 9.15 17.02 -17.65
N CYS A 55 8.81 15.76 -17.39
CA CYS A 55 9.22 14.63 -18.24
C CYS A 55 8.15 14.35 -19.31
N ASP A 56 8.54 14.42 -20.60
CA ASP A 56 7.72 13.95 -21.74
C ASP A 56 7.49 12.42 -21.74
N TYR A 57 7.35 11.81 -20.56
CA TYR A 57 7.02 10.42 -20.42
C TYR A 57 5.53 10.25 -20.67
N LYS A 58 5.18 9.72 -21.83
CA LYS A 58 3.85 9.13 -22.06
C LYS A 58 3.57 8.18 -20.93
N ALA A 59 2.63 8.55 -20.05
CA ALA A 59 2.12 7.67 -19.01
C ALA A 59 1.77 6.33 -19.68
N LYS A 60 2.56 5.29 -19.43
CA LYS A 60 2.17 3.95 -19.82
C LYS A 60 0.98 3.62 -18.95
N LEU A 61 -0.22 3.63 -19.54
CA LEU A 61 -1.35 2.87 -19.02
C LEU A 61 -0.87 1.42 -18.91
N VAL A 62 -0.37 1.04 -17.74
CA VAL A 62 -0.03 -0.35 -17.46
C VAL A 62 -1.34 -1.06 -17.22
N GLY A 63 -1.83 -1.70 -18.27
CA GLY A 63 -2.98 -2.55 -18.22
C GLY A 63 -3.87 -2.40 -19.42
N SER A 64 -3.38 -2.79 -20.63
CA SER A 64 -4.27 -3.31 -21.65
C SER A 64 -4.92 -4.58 -21.06
N GLY A 65 -6.11 -4.44 -20.47
CA GLY A 65 -6.86 -5.53 -19.86
C GLY A 65 -7.24 -5.34 -18.38
N LEU A 66 -6.87 -4.24 -17.72
CA LEU A 66 -7.40 -3.93 -16.40
C LEU A 66 -8.82 -3.40 -16.54
N ASP A 67 -9.73 -4.07 -15.88
CA ASP A 67 -11.12 -3.65 -15.75
C ASP A 67 -11.17 -2.31 -14.99
N GLU A 68 -11.54 -1.23 -15.67
CA GLU A 68 -11.68 0.11 -15.07
C GLU A 68 -12.71 0.14 -13.94
N SER A 69 -13.56 -0.88 -13.84
CA SER A 69 -14.45 -1.06 -12.70
C SER A 69 -13.75 -1.52 -11.43
N ILE A 70 -12.49 -1.98 -11.52
CA ILE A 70 -11.66 -2.44 -10.41
C ILE A 70 -10.60 -1.39 -10.04
N ARG A 71 -9.99 -0.75 -11.05
CA ARG A 71 -8.89 0.19 -10.84
C ARG A 71 -8.90 1.32 -11.85
N LYS A 72 -8.89 2.55 -11.34
CA LYS A 72 -8.76 3.78 -12.16
C LYS A 72 -7.55 4.56 -11.66
N THR A 73 -6.35 4.17 -12.13
CA THR A 73 -5.05 4.71 -11.68
C THR A 73 -4.09 4.75 -12.85
N ILE A 74 -3.28 5.79 -12.94
CA ILE A 74 -2.17 5.91 -13.88
C ILE A 74 -0.88 5.52 -13.16
N ILE A 75 -0.04 4.70 -13.80
CA ILE A 75 1.26 4.31 -13.28
C ILE A 75 2.35 5.01 -14.08
N HIS A 76 3.21 5.77 -13.40
CA HIS A 76 4.35 6.43 -14.00
C HIS A 76 5.66 5.76 -13.59
N THR A 77 6.65 5.83 -14.47
CA THR A 77 8.03 5.54 -14.10
C THR A 77 8.56 6.69 -13.25
N PRO A 78 9.15 6.43 -12.07
CA PRO A 78 9.64 7.49 -11.21
C PRO A 78 10.84 8.22 -11.84
N THR A 79 10.87 9.54 -11.66
CA THR A 79 12.05 10.37 -11.99
C THR A 79 13.19 10.09 -11.00
N LYS A 80 14.37 10.63 -11.30
CA LYS A 80 15.53 10.53 -10.38
C LYS A 80 15.21 11.16 -9.03
N GLU A 81 14.58 12.32 -9.02
CA GLU A 81 14.20 13.07 -7.83
C GLU A 81 13.21 12.28 -6.95
N ILE A 82 12.23 11.63 -7.56
CA ILE A 82 11.28 10.77 -6.82
C ILE A 82 11.99 9.57 -6.21
N LYS A 83 12.93 8.95 -6.93
CA LYS A 83 13.74 7.84 -6.40
C LYS A 83 14.57 8.28 -5.20
N GLU A 84 15.25 9.41 -5.29
CA GLU A 84 16.08 9.97 -4.21
C GLU A 84 15.25 10.30 -2.97
N VAL A 85 14.07 10.91 -3.15
CA VAL A 85 13.16 11.23 -2.05
C VAL A 85 12.65 9.95 -1.37
N PHE A 86 12.25 8.94 -2.15
CA PHE A 86 11.81 7.66 -1.62
C PHE A 86 12.93 6.94 -0.87
N GLU A 87 14.12 6.84 -1.45
CA GLU A 87 15.27 6.17 -0.83
C GLU A 87 15.68 6.87 0.47
N LYS A 88 15.74 8.19 0.48
CA LYS A 88 16.00 8.99 1.69
C LYS A 88 14.99 8.66 2.79
N ALA A 89 13.70 8.60 2.46
CA ALA A 89 12.65 8.25 3.41
C ALA A 89 12.80 6.81 3.92
N PHE A 90 12.99 5.86 3.02
CA PHE A 90 13.11 4.44 3.33
C PHE A 90 14.31 4.13 4.22
N PHE A 91 15.49 4.68 3.93
CA PHE A 91 16.69 4.44 4.74
C PHE A 91 16.58 4.95 6.18
N LYS A 92 15.78 5.99 6.43
CA LYS A 92 15.50 6.48 7.80
C LYS A 92 14.72 5.47 8.65
N VAL A 93 13.98 4.58 8.03
CA VAL A 93 13.05 3.68 8.72
C VAL A 93 13.36 2.21 8.56
N LYS A 94 14.25 1.85 7.64
CA LYS A 94 14.60 0.47 7.28
C LYS A 94 14.84 -0.42 8.49
N GLU A 95 15.74 -0.03 9.39
CA GLU A 95 16.07 -0.82 10.59
C GLU A 95 14.88 -1.00 11.54
N LYS A 96 14.03 0.03 11.66
CA LYS A 96 12.81 -0.06 12.48
C LYS A 96 11.81 -1.04 11.88
N VAL A 97 11.70 -1.08 10.56
CA VAL A 97 10.84 -2.04 9.85
C VAL A 97 11.39 -3.46 10.01
N GLU A 98 12.69 -3.66 9.81
CA GLU A 98 13.35 -4.96 9.99
C GLU A 98 13.15 -5.49 11.41
N LYS A 99 13.37 -4.65 12.41
CA LYS A 99 13.17 -5.00 13.82
C LYS A 99 11.71 -5.32 14.15
N PHE A 100 10.77 -4.56 13.59
CA PHE A 100 9.36 -4.72 13.88
C PHE A 100 8.80 -6.04 13.33
N TYR A 101 9.15 -6.38 12.09
CA TYR A 101 8.70 -7.62 11.44
C TYR A 101 9.62 -8.81 11.69
N GLY A 102 10.80 -8.62 12.29
CA GLY A 102 11.77 -9.67 12.53
C GLY A 102 12.39 -10.20 11.22
N VAL A 103 12.66 -9.32 10.27
CA VAL A 103 13.10 -9.66 8.91
C VAL A 103 14.32 -8.87 8.49
N SER A 104 14.95 -9.26 7.39
CA SER A 104 15.97 -8.48 6.67
C SER A 104 15.57 -8.28 5.23
N PHE A 105 15.67 -7.06 4.71
CA PHE A 105 15.38 -6.75 3.32
C PHE A 105 16.41 -7.39 2.38
N LEU A 106 15.93 -8.14 1.39
CA LEU A 106 16.77 -8.77 0.35
C LEU A 106 16.76 -7.94 -0.93
N LYS A 107 15.59 -7.81 -1.54
CA LYS A 107 15.40 -7.19 -2.85
C LYS A 107 14.06 -6.47 -2.90
N GLY A 108 14.03 -5.32 -3.56
CA GLY A 108 12.77 -4.61 -3.87
C GLY A 108 12.47 -4.66 -5.37
N THR A 109 11.20 -4.52 -5.71
CA THR A 109 10.76 -4.30 -7.09
C THR A 109 11.20 -2.91 -7.57
N GLU A 110 11.02 -2.63 -8.85
CA GLU A 110 11.10 -1.26 -9.35
C GLU A 110 10.02 -0.41 -8.65
N LEU A 111 10.37 0.85 -8.39
CA LEU A 111 9.43 1.85 -7.88
C LEU A 111 8.36 2.17 -8.91
N GLN A 112 7.13 2.39 -8.46
CA GLN A 112 6.04 2.88 -9.28
C GLN A 112 5.45 4.14 -8.65
N VAL A 113 5.17 5.15 -9.46
CA VAL A 113 4.39 6.32 -9.03
C VAL A 113 2.95 6.10 -9.46
N LEU A 114 2.05 6.15 -8.50
CA LEU A 114 0.62 5.95 -8.69
C LEU A 114 -0.08 7.30 -8.69
N GLU A 115 -0.68 7.68 -9.80
CA GLU A 115 -1.52 8.87 -9.92
C GLU A 115 -2.98 8.47 -9.96
N TYR A 116 -3.77 9.02 -9.04
CA TYR A 116 -5.21 8.91 -9.01
C TYR A 116 -5.79 10.28 -9.34
N LYS A 117 -6.44 10.41 -10.50
CA LYS A 117 -7.17 11.61 -10.91
C LYS A 117 -8.55 11.64 -10.28
N GLU A 118 -9.32 12.67 -10.57
CA GLU A 118 -10.73 12.82 -10.17
C GLU A 118 -11.53 11.53 -10.40
N GLY A 119 -12.14 11.01 -9.33
CA GLY A 119 -12.86 9.74 -9.33
C GLY A 119 -11.94 8.52 -9.46
N GLY A 120 -10.60 8.69 -9.36
CA GLY A 120 -9.63 7.58 -9.36
C GLY A 120 -9.72 6.76 -8.08
N PHE A 121 -9.63 5.44 -8.20
CA PHE A 121 -9.75 4.51 -7.07
C PHE A 121 -9.01 3.21 -7.37
N TYR A 122 -8.89 2.36 -6.34
CA TYR A 122 -8.51 0.96 -6.50
C TYR A 122 -9.32 0.12 -5.50
N LYS A 123 -10.15 -0.79 -5.99
CA LYS A 123 -10.94 -1.70 -5.14
C LYS A 123 -10.04 -2.58 -4.28
N CYS A 124 -10.65 -3.23 -3.31
CA CYS A 124 -9.97 -4.14 -2.39
C CYS A 124 -9.11 -5.14 -3.16
N HIS A 125 -7.83 -5.22 -2.81
CA HIS A 125 -6.86 -6.11 -3.43
C HIS A 125 -5.72 -6.40 -2.45
N ALA A 126 -5.06 -7.53 -2.65
CA ALA A 126 -3.79 -7.86 -2.01
C ALA A 126 -2.64 -7.62 -2.99
N ASP A 127 -1.49 -7.17 -2.49
CA ASP A 127 -0.35 -6.82 -3.35
C ASP A 127 0.41 -8.05 -3.90
N ASN A 128 0.31 -9.19 -3.20
CA ASN A 128 1.00 -10.41 -3.59
C ASN A 128 0.07 -11.55 -4.04
N ALA A 129 -1.24 -11.39 -3.90
CA ALA A 129 -2.18 -12.48 -4.09
C ALA A 129 -3.40 -12.05 -4.91
N SER A 130 -4.01 -13.00 -5.59
CA SER A 130 -5.31 -12.85 -6.26
C SER A 130 -6.40 -13.47 -5.41
N GLU A 131 -7.57 -12.85 -5.42
CA GLU A 131 -8.77 -13.36 -4.77
C GLU A 131 -9.25 -14.68 -5.41
N ILE A 132 -9.68 -15.61 -4.56
CA ILE A 132 -10.40 -16.82 -4.98
C ILE A 132 -11.87 -16.60 -4.65
N VAL A 133 -12.69 -16.47 -5.69
CA VAL A 133 -14.14 -16.26 -5.55
C VAL A 133 -14.87 -17.52 -5.99
N LYS A 134 -15.78 -18.04 -5.14
CA LYS A 134 -16.70 -19.16 -5.44
C LYS A 134 -18.12 -18.70 -5.15
N ASP A 135 -19.03 -18.91 -6.10
CA ASP A 135 -20.43 -18.52 -5.98
C ASP A 135 -20.63 -17.05 -5.54
N GLY A 136 -19.79 -16.15 -6.08
CA GLY A 136 -19.81 -14.71 -5.78
C GLY A 136 -19.26 -14.34 -4.38
N LYS A 137 -18.72 -15.29 -3.61
CA LYS A 137 -18.13 -15.05 -2.31
C LYS A 137 -16.62 -15.22 -2.35
N LEU A 138 -15.90 -14.31 -1.70
CA LEU A 138 -14.47 -14.46 -1.45
C LEU A 138 -14.26 -15.64 -0.49
N VAL A 139 -13.47 -16.63 -0.93
CA VAL A 139 -13.18 -17.85 -0.13
C VAL A 139 -11.70 -18.04 0.18
N GLY A 140 -10.82 -17.18 -0.36
CA GLY A 140 -9.39 -17.25 -0.08
C GLY A 140 -8.57 -16.36 -0.98
N TYR A 141 -7.26 -16.48 -0.82
CA TYR A 141 -6.26 -15.76 -1.60
C TYR A 141 -5.18 -16.72 -2.10
N LYS A 142 -4.88 -16.66 -3.39
CA LYS A 142 -3.79 -17.41 -4.01
C LYS A 142 -2.60 -16.49 -4.23
N VAL A 143 -1.46 -16.79 -3.64
CA VAL A 143 -0.22 -16.03 -3.85
C VAL A 143 0.21 -16.16 -5.31
N VAL A 144 0.40 -15.02 -5.97
CA VAL A 144 0.82 -14.91 -7.37
C VAL A 144 2.14 -14.17 -7.53
N LYS A 145 2.57 -13.46 -6.47
CA LYS A 145 3.82 -12.70 -6.39
C LYS A 145 4.53 -12.97 -5.06
N PRO A 146 5.11 -14.17 -4.88
CA PRO A 146 5.69 -14.58 -3.58
C PRO A 146 6.88 -13.71 -3.14
N GLU A 147 7.53 -13.01 -4.08
CA GLU A 147 8.59 -12.05 -3.79
C GLU A 147 8.10 -10.73 -3.17
N ARG A 148 6.78 -10.49 -3.14
CA ARG A 148 6.19 -9.32 -2.49
C ARG A 148 5.73 -9.69 -1.10
N LYS A 149 6.59 -9.52 -0.10
CA LYS A 149 6.28 -9.85 1.29
C LYS A 149 5.90 -8.64 2.12
N LEU A 150 6.56 -7.50 1.88
CA LEU A 150 6.22 -6.21 2.49
C LEU A 150 5.96 -5.16 1.41
N THR A 151 4.96 -4.33 1.66
CA THR A 151 4.62 -3.14 0.87
C THR A 151 5.07 -1.90 1.60
N THR A 152 5.79 -1.02 0.92
CA THR A 152 6.02 0.36 1.33
C THR A 152 5.25 1.28 0.41
N LEU A 153 4.41 2.14 0.97
CA LEU A 153 3.61 3.12 0.25
C LEU A 153 3.89 4.50 0.82
N MET A 154 4.55 5.36 0.05
CA MET A 154 4.89 6.73 0.41
C MET A 154 3.98 7.71 -0.32
N PHE A 155 3.52 8.76 0.38
CA PHE A 155 2.61 9.75 -0.16
C PHE A 155 3.33 11.05 -0.47
N LEU A 156 3.11 11.58 -1.68
CA LEU A 156 3.81 12.78 -2.16
C LEU A 156 2.99 14.06 -2.01
N ASN A 157 1.68 13.96 -1.81
CA ASN A 157 0.80 15.09 -1.55
C ASN A 157 -0.38 14.70 -0.66
N ASP A 158 -1.07 15.70 -0.12
CA ASP A 158 -2.24 15.57 0.75
C ASP A 158 -3.30 16.65 0.50
N ASP A 159 -3.23 17.33 -0.64
CA ASP A 159 -4.09 18.44 -1.05
C ASP A 159 -5.29 17.99 -1.91
N TYR A 160 -5.85 16.82 -1.64
CA TYR A 160 -7.00 16.21 -2.29
C TYR A 160 -8.03 15.75 -1.24
N GLU A 161 -9.24 15.44 -1.69
CA GLU A 161 -10.29 14.82 -0.87
C GLU A 161 -10.43 13.33 -1.21
N GLY A 162 -10.89 12.52 -0.24
CA GLY A 162 -10.93 11.07 -0.39
C GLY A 162 -9.54 10.46 -0.41
N GLY A 163 -9.37 9.40 -1.21
CA GLY A 163 -8.05 8.76 -1.42
C GLY A 163 -7.48 8.06 -0.19
N GLU A 164 -8.29 7.83 0.84
CA GLU A 164 -7.89 7.07 2.03
C GLU A 164 -7.54 5.63 1.64
N VAL A 165 -6.62 5.03 2.42
CA VAL A 165 -6.30 3.60 2.34
C VAL A 165 -7.12 2.88 3.41
N GLU A 166 -8.07 2.04 3.00
CA GLU A 166 -8.86 1.21 3.91
C GLU A 166 -8.37 -0.24 3.83
N PHE A 167 -8.07 -0.85 5.00
CA PHE A 167 -7.81 -2.29 5.09
C PHE A 167 -9.14 -3.05 5.14
N CYS A 168 -9.43 -3.82 4.09
CA CYS A 168 -10.74 -4.42 3.86
C CYS A 168 -11.19 -5.36 4.99
N HIS A 169 -10.25 -6.14 5.53
CA HIS A 169 -10.52 -7.20 6.50
C HIS A 169 -10.18 -6.82 7.93
N LEU A 170 -9.67 -5.62 8.17
CA LEU A 170 -9.25 -5.16 9.49
C LEU A 170 -10.27 -4.22 10.11
N ARG A 171 -10.41 -4.33 11.43
CA ARG A 171 -11.30 -3.49 12.24
C ARG A 171 -10.62 -3.08 13.53
N TYR A 172 -11.04 -1.96 14.07
CA TYR A 172 -10.77 -1.61 15.46
C TYR A 172 -11.65 -2.42 16.42
N ALA A 173 -11.33 -2.43 17.72
CA ALA A 173 -12.06 -3.17 18.74
C ALA A 173 -13.57 -2.80 18.82
N ASN A 174 -13.92 -1.58 18.49
CA ASN A 174 -15.30 -1.09 18.42
C ASN A 174 -16.04 -1.45 17.12
N GLY A 175 -15.38 -2.17 16.20
CA GLY A 175 -15.93 -2.58 14.92
C GLY A 175 -15.72 -1.59 13.77
N ASP A 176 -15.16 -0.40 14.04
CA ASP A 176 -14.87 0.59 13.01
C ASP A 176 -13.83 0.08 12.01
N ARG A 177 -13.93 0.55 10.78
CA ARG A 177 -12.99 0.22 9.71
C ARG A 177 -11.61 0.82 9.98
N VAL A 178 -10.56 0.10 9.62
CA VAL A 178 -9.18 0.60 9.68
C VAL A 178 -8.92 1.41 8.42
N ILE A 179 -9.05 2.71 8.53
CA ILE A 179 -8.90 3.68 7.46
C ILE A 179 -7.72 4.60 7.78
N HIS A 180 -6.80 4.72 6.85
CA HIS A 180 -5.65 5.61 6.94
C HIS A 180 -5.81 6.76 5.96
N LYS A 181 -5.77 8.00 6.47
CA LYS A 181 -5.77 9.23 5.67
C LYS A 181 -4.32 9.65 5.42
N PRO A 182 -3.83 9.58 4.17
CA PRO A 182 -2.44 9.87 3.86
C PRO A 182 -2.05 11.33 4.09
N LYS A 183 -0.78 11.54 4.47
CA LYS A 183 -0.16 12.86 4.57
C LYS A 183 1.08 12.94 3.67
N ALA A 184 1.35 14.10 3.11
CA ALA A 184 2.56 14.31 2.31
C ALA A 184 3.83 14.05 3.14
N GLY A 185 4.77 13.28 2.57
CA GLY A 185 6.03 12.89 3.24
C GLY A 185 5.91 11.75 4.23
N GLU A 186 4.75 11.10 4.31
CA GLU A 186 4.48 9.93 5.12
C GLU A 186 4.75 8.63 4.35
N MET A 187 5.11 7.57 5.07
CA MET A 187 5.22 6.21 4.54
C MET A 187 4.47 5.24 5.45
N ILE A 188 3.62 4.40 4.85
CA ILE A 188 3.01 3.25 5.52
C ILE A 188 3.71 1.97 5.05
N VAL A 189 3.95 1.05 5.99
CA VAL A 189 4.57 -0.26 5.71
C VAL A 189 3.68 -1.36 6.27
N PHE A 190 3.31 -2.32 5.43
CA PHE A 190 2.42 -3.42 5.81
C PHE A 190 2.73 -4.69 5.02
N PRO A 191 2.34 -5.87 5.55
CA PRO A 191 2.46 -7.14 4.82
C PRO A 191 1.61 -7.15 3.54
N SER A 192 2.16 -7.69 2.46
CA SER A 192 1.53 -7.64 1.12
C SER A 192 0.40 -8.65 0.91
N HIS A 193 0.14 -9.53 1.86
CA HIS A 193 -0.81 -10.66 1.69
C HIS A 193 -2.29 -10.32 1.95
N GLY A 194 -3.16 -11.28 1.63
CA GLY A 194 -4.61 -11.13 1.63
C GLY A 194 -5.25 -10.60 2.93
N LEU A 195 -4.71 -10.90 4.12
CA LEU A 195 -5.21 -10.33 5.37
C LEU A 195 -5.10 -8.79 5.39
N PHE A 196 -4.07 -8.25 4.73
CA PHE A 196 -3.85 -6.81 4.56
C PHE A 196 -4.35 -6.30 3.20
N ALA A 197 -5.31 -7.02 2.59
CA ALA A 197 -5.98 -6.50 1.41
C ALA A 197 -6.58 -5.14 1.72
N HIS A 198 -6.39 -4.22 0.80
CA HIS A 198 -6.72 -2.81 0.99
C HIS A 198 -7.30 -2.20 -0.27
N GLU A 199 -8.01 -1.11 -0.09
CA GLU A 199 -8.54 -0.30 -1.18
C GLU A 199 -8.09 1.15 -1.07
N VAL A 200 -8.06 1.84 -2.20
CA VAL A 200 -7.93 3.30 -2.26
C VAL A 200 -9.30 3.86 -2.59
N LYS A 201 -9.85 4.66 -1.68
CA LYS A 201 -11.14 5.34 -1.87
C LYS A 201 -11.08 6.31 -3.05
N PRO A 202 -12.22 6.61 -3.68
CA PRO A 202 -12.26 7.61 -4.75
C PRO A 202 -11.61 8.92 -4.33
N VAL A 203 -10.83 9.49 -5.24
CA VAL A 203 -10.13 10.77 -5.06
C VAL A 203 -10.94 11.89 -5.70
N TYR A 204 -10.99 13.05 -5.05
CA TYR A 204 -11.70 14.24 -5.53
C TYR A 204 -10.80 15.49 -5.43
N GLY A 205 -11.07 16.47 -6.27
CA GLY A 205 -10.32 17.72 -6.35
C GLY A 205 -8.97 17.50 -7.05
N ASN A 206 -7.86 17.67 -6.35
CA ASN A 206 -6.53 17.49 -6.92
C ASN A 206 -6.16 16.01 -7.07
N ASN A 207 -5.23 15.71 -7.98
CA ASN A 207 -4.72 14.36 -8.16
C ASN A 207 -3.93 13.90 -6.93
N ARG A 208 -4.12 12.64 -6.52
CA ARG A 208 -3.36 11.98 -5.47
C ARG A 208 -2.17 11.25 -6.04
N PHE A 209 -0.99 11.46 -5.46
CA PHE A 209 0.26 10.79 -5.86
C PHE A 209 0.86 9.98 -4.71
N ALA A 210 1.17 8.72 -5.01
CA ALA A 210 1.86 7.84 -4.09
C ALA A 210 2.98 7.07 -4.81
N VAL A 211 4.01 6.69 -4.07
CA VAL A 211 5.12 5.84 -4.56
C VAL A 211 5.05 4.51 -3.85
N VAL A 212 4.97 3.43 -4.62
CA VAL A 212 4.92 2.06 -4.09
C VAL A 212 6.18 1.28 -4.44
N LYS A 213 6.64 0.46 -3.49
CA LYS A 213 7.66 -0.56 -3.69
C LYS A 213 7.32 -1.78 -2.87
N TRP A 214 7.47 -2.95 -3.48
CA TRP A 214 7.31 -4.24 -2.80
C TRP A 214 8.67 -4.86 -2.53
N TRP A 215 8.78 -5.53 -1.42
CA TRP A 215 10.03 -6.05 -0.92
C TRP A 215 9.96 -7.55 -0.67
N ASP A 216 10.99 -8.25 -1.12
CA ASP A 216 11.31 -9.58 -0.65
C ASP A 216 12.17 -9.46 0.62
N VAL A 217 11.90 -10.30 1.63
CA VAL A 217 12.56 -10.30 2.94
C VAL A 217 12.79 -11.72 3.43
N ILE A 218 13.76 -11.91 4.32
CA ILE A 218 14.05 -13.17 5.04
C ILE A 218 14.00 -12.95 6.54
#